data_d34be4a218babb5741194358dc65628f
#
_entry.id   d34be4a218babb5741194358dc65628f
#
_cell.length_a   1.000
_cell.length_b   1.000
_cell.length_c   1.000
_cell.angle_alpha   90.00
_cell.angle_beta   90.00
_cell.angle_gamma   90.00
#
_symmetry.space_group_name_H-M   'P 1'
#
loop_
_entity.id
_entity.type
_entity.pdbx_description
1 polymer ?
#
loop_
_entity_poly.entity_id
_entity_poly.type
_entity_poly.pdbx_seq_one_letter_code
_entity_poly.pdbx_strand_id
1 'polypeptide(L)'
;MYIFDQNYVTEHLTSAACLKIMEDVLKEEREGSVTQYLRTAIPMPNTNILGIMPGYCEKGYFGAKILSVYHTNGGTGYPSHQGEIILFGKEHGEVLAIVDAMSVTKIRTGAVSAVASQALARKNAKTLAILGCGAQGHSHLDAMAEAFGLTQVYTWDAYPQAAEGLAKAAQDKEIAGKACETVKEAVANADIVCTVTPSKVPILKKEWLRPGTHVNAVGACAPADRELDSELAAGSRFFGDNRESVFHESGDFLIPMKEGCYTEEHYAGTLGDVLLGKQTGRTSDEEITVFEALGMAVEDIACAIYLYEQAKGGSDR
;
A
#
# COMPACT_ATOMS: atom_id res chain seq x y z
N MET A 1 9.41 -24.10 -14.68
CA MET A 1 9.27 -23.23 -13.49
C MET A 1 10.30 -22.15 -13.56
N TYR A 2 9.90 -20.88 -13.40
CA TYR A 2 10.78 -19.72 -13.34
C TYR A 2 11.09 -19.37 -11.88
N ILE A 3 12.25 -18.74 -11.65
CA ILE A 3 12.62 -18.16 -10.34
C ILE A 3 13.00 -16.71 -10.60
N PHE A 4 12.25 -15.78 -10.03
CA PHE A 4 12.45 -14.35 -10.17
C PHE A 4 12.92 -13.77 -8.83
N ASP A 5 14.22 -13.53 -8.76
CA ASP A 5 14.86 -12.94 -7.60
C ASP A 5 14.60 -11.41 -7.50
N GLN A 6 15.09 -10.81 -6.44
CA GLN A 6 14.98 -9.37 -6.18
C GLN A 6 15.44 -8.51 -7.38
N ASN A 7 16.54 -8.89 -8.03
CA ASN A 7 17.11 -8.11 -9.12
C ASN A 7 16.17 -8.16 -10.34
N TYR A 8 15.71 -9.37 -10.70
CA TYR A 8 14.76 -9.56 -11.79
C TYR A 8 13.47 -8.78 -11.56
N VAL A 9 12.86 -8.87 -10.38
CA VAL A 9 11.65 -8.15 -10.03
C VAL A 9 11.85 -6.63 -10.15
N THR A 10 12.94 -6.10 -9.59
CA THR A 10 13.22 -4.66 -9.61
C THR A 10 13.45 -4.13 -11.03
N GLU A 11 14.07 -4.93 -11.91
CA GLU A 11 14.34 -4.54 -13.30
C GLU A 11 13.08 -4.58 -14.17
N HIS A 12 12.18 -5.55 -13.95
CA HIS A 12 11.06 -5.83 -14.87
C HIS A 12 9.70 -5.33 -14.37
N LEU A 13 9.51 -5.12 -13.06
CA LEU A 13 8.28 -4.56 -12.50
C LEU A 13 8.44 -3.05 -12.29
N THR A 14 8.27 -2.26 -13.34
CA THR A 14 8.36 -0.80 -13.26
C THR A 14 7.17 -0.18 -12.54
N SER A 15 7.34 1.03 -11.95
CA SER A 15 6.24 1.76 -11.31
C SER A 15 5.06 1.97 -12.27
N ALA A 16 5.31 2.36 -13.51
CA ALA A 16 4.28 2.57 -14.53
C ALA A 16 3.46 1.29 -14.81
N ALA A 17 4.15 0.14 -14.99
CA ALA A 17 3.48 -1.15 -15.17
C ALA A 17 2.68 -1.54 -13.93
N CYS A 18 3.25 -1.33 -12.74
CA CYS A 18 2.60 -1.70 -11.49
C CYS A 18 1.36 -0.85 -11.19
N LEU A 19 1.34 0.45 -11.51
CA LEU A 19 0.15 1.29 -11.44
C LEU A 19 -1.01 0.67 -12.23
N LYS A 20 -0.74 0.24 -13.47
CA LYS A 20 -1.77 -0.39 -14.31
C LYS A 20 -2.24 -1.72 -13.75
N ILE A 21 -1.32 -2.55 -13.26
CA ILE A 21 -1.63 -3.85 -12.64
C ILE A 21 -2.54 -3.64 -11.41
N MET A 22 -2.22 -2.67 -10.55
CA MET A 22 -3.02 -2.37 -9.36
C MET A 22 -4.42 -1.86 -9.73
N GLU A 23 -4.52 -0.95 -10.69
CA GLU A 23 -5.83 -0.48 -11.17
C GLU A 23 -6.69 -1.64 -11.70
N ASP A 24 -6.11 -2.53 -12.50
CA ASP A 24 -6.84 -3.64 -13.12
C ASP A 24 -7.26 -4.69 -12.08
N VAL A 25 -6.36 -5.13 -11.19
CA VAL A 25 -6.68 -6.16 -10.21
C VAL A 25 -7.72 -5.72 -9.19
N LEU A 26 -7.72 -4.44 -8.81
CA LEU A 26 -8.75 -3.88 -7.93
C LEU A 26 -10.14 -3.87 -8.59
N LYS A 27 -10.22 -3.57 -9.88
CA LYS A 27 -11.46 -3.70 -10.66
C LYS A 27 -11.90 -5.15 -10.80
N GLU A 28 -10.97 -6.04 -11.14
CA GLU A 28 -11.21 -7.48 -11.31
C GLU A 28 -11.72 -8.15 -10.02
N GLU A 29 -11.23 -7.71 -8.86
CA GLU A 29 -11.73 -8.16 -7.55
C GLU A 29 -13.22 -7.80 -7.39
N ARG A 30 -13.61 -6.57 -7.76
CA ARG A 30 -15.01 -6.12 -7.64
C ARG A 30 -15.93 -6.65 -8.74
N GLU A 31 -15.38 -7.16 -9.83
CA GLU A 31 -16.10 -7.87 -10.90
C GLU A 31 -16.21 -9.37 -10.64
N GLY A 32 -15.51 -9.88 -9.62
CA GLY A 32 -15.52 -11.29 -9.21
C GLY A 32 -14.61 -12.19 -10.04
N SER A 33 -13.73 -11.63 -10.89
CA SER A 33 -12.77 -12.39 -11.69
C SER A 33 -11.46 -12.72 -10.96
N VAL A 34 -11.26 -12.15 -9.78
CA VAL A 34 -10.25 -12.58 -8.81
C VAL A 34 -10.89 -12.76 -7.44
N THR A 35 -10.35 -13.67 -6.64
CA THR A 35 -10.84 -13.96 -5.28
C THR A 35 -9.74 -13.67 -4.28
N GLN A 36 -10.03 -12.72 -3.40
CA GLN A 36 -9.21 -12.37 -2.25
C GLN A 36 -9.67 -13.17 -1.03
N TYR A 37 -8.70 -13.67 -0.27
CA TYR A 37 -8.94 -14.27 1.04
C TYR A 37 -8.19 -13.49 2.11
N LEU A 38 -8.74 -13.44 3.33
CA LEU A 38 -8.02 -12.87 4.46
C LEU A 38 -6.70 -13.61 4.67
N ARG A 39 -5.67 -12.87 5.08
CA ARG A 39 -4.38 -13.45 5.42
C ARG A 39 -4.50 -14.35 6.64
N THR A 40 -3.73 -15.42 6.64
CA THR A 40 -3.55 -16.28 7.82
C THR A 40 -2.24 -15.91 8.48
N ALA A 41 -2.31 -15.34 9.68
CA ALA A 41 -1.14 -15.03 10.50
C ALA A 41 -0.96 -16.13 11.56
N ILE A 42 0.07 -16.94 11.41
CA ILE A 42 0.39 -18.04 12.32
C ILE A 42 1.43 -17.52 13.33
N PRO A 43 1.07 -17.41 14.63
CA PRO A 43 2.01 -16.96 15.66
C PRO A 43 3.20 -17.92 15.79
N MET A 44 4.39 -17.35 15.87
CA MET A 44 5.66 -18.04 16.10
C MET A 44 6.28 -17.56 17.42
N PRO A 45 7.26 -18.28 17.99
CA PRO A 45 7.97 -17.82 19.18
C PRO A 45 8.53 -16.41 19.03
N ASN A 46 8.64 -15.68 20.15
CA ASN A 46 9.17 -14.30 20.21
C ASN A 46 8.39 -13.28 19.38
N THR A 47 7.05 -13.41 19.32
CA THR A 47 6.15 -12.54 18.56
C THR A 47 6.38 -12.53 17.03
N ASN A 48 7.17 -13.47 16.51
CA ASN A 48 7.36 -13.65 15.09
C ASN A 48 6.09 -14.25 14.45
N ILE A 49 5.95 -14.12 13.14
CA ILE A 49 4.75 -14.55 12.40
C ILE A 49 5.15 -15.27 11.13
N LEU A 50 4.45 -16.35 10.81
CA LEU A 50 4.38 -16.90 9.46
C LEU A 50 3.06 -16.44 8.83
N GLY A 51 3.14 -15.64 7.77
CA GLY A 51 2.00 -15.15 7.02
C GLY A 51 1.75 -15.97 5.76
N ILE A 52 0.48 -16.30 5.50
CA ILE A 52 0.04 -16.95 4.26
C ILE A 52 -1.10 -16.14 3.67
N MET A 53 -0.92 -15.67 2.44
CA MET A 53 -1.86 -14.79 1.73
C MET A 53 -2.24 -15.45 0.39
N PRO A 54 -3.30 -16.27 0.35
CA PRO A 54 -3.73 -16.95 -0.86
C PRO A 54 -4.67 -16.09 -1.71
N GLY A 55 -4.67 -16.34 -3.01
CA GLY A 55 -5.57 -15.72 -3.96
C GLY A 55 -5.73 -16.53 -5.24
N TYR A 56 -6.84 -16.29 -5.93
CA TYR A 56 -7.21 -16.98 -7.17
C TYR A 56 -7.59 -15.96 -8.24
N CYS A 57 -7.15 -16.22 -9.48
CA CYS A 57 -7.48 -15.42 -10.65
C CYS A 57 -8.10 -16.31 -11.73
N GLU A 58 -9.31 -15.97 -12.21
CA GLU A 58 -10.01 -16.74 -13.23
C GLU A 58 -9.26 -16.83 -14.56
N LYS A 59 -8.35 -15.91 -14.83
CA LYS A 59 -7.50 -15.88 -16.04
C LYS A 59 -6.54 -17.07 -16.17
N GLY A 60 -6.56 -18.01 -15.25
CA GLY A 60 -5.79 -19.25 -15.36
C GLY A 60 -4.66 -19.39 -14.34
N TYR A 61 -4.69 -18.61 -13.27
CA TYR A 61 -3.64 -18.57 -12.26
C TYR A 61 -4.22 -18.57 -10.85
N PHE A 62 -3.47 -19.14 -9.93
CA PHE A 62 -3.69 -19.00 -8.50
C PHE A 62 -2.35 -19.05 -7.77
N GLY A 63 -2.33 -18.63 -6.52
CA GLY A 63 -1.07 -18.63 -5.79
C GLY A 63 -1.22 -18.20 -4.35
N ALA A 64 -0.08 -18.07 -3.71
CA ALA A 64 0.00 -17.52 -2.38
C ALA A 64 1.33 -16.78 -2.18
N LYS A 65 1.28 -15.65 -1.47
CA LYS A 65 2.45 -15.08 -0.83
C LYS A 65 2.64 -15.75 0.53
N ILE A 66 3.82 -16.30 0.76
CA ILE A 66 4.23 -16.89 2.04
C ILE A 66 5.38 -16.06 2.55
N LEU A 67 5.25 -15.51 3.76
CA LEU A 67 6.26 -14.64 4.33
C LEU A 67 6.46 -14.90 5.82
N SER A 68 7.68 -14.64 6.28
CA SER A 68 8.01 -14.59 7.70
C SER A 68 8.18 -13.13 8.15
N VAL A 69 7.63 -12.79 9.32
CA VAL A 69 7.87 -11.51 10.00
C VAL A 69 8.65 -11.79 11.28
N TYR A 70 9.88 -11.35 11.31
CA TYR A 70 10.81 -11.57 12.43
C TYR A 70 11.18 -10.24 13.06
N HIS A 71 10.43 -9.83 14.07
CA HIS A 71 10.67 -8.60 14.84
C HIS A 71 12.02 -8.61 15.56
N THR A 72 12.59 -9.80 15.77
CA THR A 72 13.88 -10.02 16.45
C THR A 72 15.09 -9.81 15.54
N ASN A 73 14.91 -9.55 14.23
CA ASN A 73 16.01 -9.39 13.29
C ASN A 73 16.72 -8.01 13.38
N GLY A 74 16.20 -7.09 14.19
CA GLY A 74 16.86 -5.79 14.39
C GLY A 74 18.32 -5.96 14.84
N GLY A 75 19.27 -5.38 14.07
CA GLY A 75 20.71 -5.45 14.34
C GLY A 75 21.40 -6.77 13.93
N THR A 76 20.70 -7.72 13.30
CA THR A 76 21.27 -9.02 12.90
C THR A 76 21.81 -9.05 11.47
N GLY A 77 21.52 -8.05 10.65
CA GLY A 77 21.82 -8.05 9.21
C GLY A 77 20.78 -8.76 8.34
N TYR A 78 19.77 -9.42 8.93
CA TYR A 78 18.64 -10.00 8.21
C TYR A 78 17.45 -9.01 8.18
N PRO A 79 16.69 -8.94 7.07
CA PRO A 79 15.47 -8.12 7.03
C PRO A 79 14.41 -8.70 7.98
N SER A 80 13.53 -7.83 8.48
CA SER A 80 12.42 -8.24 9.35
C SER A 80 11.33 -9.03 8.61
N HIS A 81 11.21 -8.82 7.30
CA HIS A 81 10.25 -9.48 6.44
C HIS A 81 10.97 -10.20 5.33
N GLN A 82 10.63 -11.47 5.11
CA GLN A 82 11.19 -12.30 4.03
C GLN A 82 10.12 -13.24 3.53
N GLY A 83 10.08 -13.53 2.23
CA GLY A 83 9.09 -14.45 1.69
C GLY A 83 9.08 -14.50 0.18
N GLU A 84 8.24 -15.43 -0.32
CA GLU A 84 8.10 -15.71 -1.73
C GLU A 84 6.62 -15.73 -2.14
N ILE A 85 6.35 -15.40 -3.40
CA ILE A 85 5.08 -15.63 -4.05
C ILE A 85 5.21 -16.89 -4.90
N ILE A 86 4.35 -17.87 -4.66
CA ILE A 86 4.31 -19.09 -5.46
C ILE A 86 3.11 -19.00 -6.40
N LEU A 87 3.38 -19.01 -7.71
CA LEU A 87 2.38 -18.95 -8.77
C LEU A 87 2.14 -20.34 -9.36
N PHE A 88 0.88 -20.73 -9.49
CA PHE A 88 0.44 -22.00 -10.04
C PHE A 88 -0.41 -21.80 -11.29
N GLY A 89 -0.33 -22.76 -12.22
CA GLY A 89 -1.22 -22.88 -13.36
C GLY A 89 -2.55 -23.51 -12.97
N LYS A 90 -3.66 -22.99 -13.50
CA LYS A 90 -5.01 -23.47 -13.20
C LYS A 90 -5.30 -24.85 -13.82
N GLU A 91 -4.70 -25.16 -14.98
CA GLU A 91 -5.05 -26.31 -15.77
C GLU A 91 -4.57 -27.63 -15.12
N HIS A 92 -3.34 -27.63 -14.61
CA HIS A 92 -2.71 -28.85 -14.06
C HIS A 92 -2.21 -28.67 -12.63
N GLY A 93 -2.29 -27.47 -12.05
CA GLY A 93 -1.84 -27.17 -10.69
C GLY A 93 -0.32 -27.16 -10.51
N GLU A 94 0.44 -27.07 -11.61
CA GLU A 94 1.89 -27.03 -11.58
C GLU A 94 2.41 -25.67 -11.08
N VAL A 95 3.56 -25.68 -10.43
CA VAL A 95 4.27 -24.45 -10.06
C VAL A 95 4.88 -23.82 -11.31
N LEU A 96 4.43 -22.61 -11.66
CA LEU A 96 4.90 -21.84 -12.80
C LEU A 96 6.07 -20.95 -12.45
N ALA A 97 5.99 -20.23 -11.32
CA ALA A 97 7.03 -19.34 -10.86
C ALA A 97 7.11 -19.25 -9.33
N ILE A 98 8.31 -18.92 -8.86
CA ILE A 98 8.60 -18.47 -7.50
C ILE A 98 9.19 -17.06 -7.65
N VAL A 99 8.62 -16.08 -6.93
CA VAL A 99 8.93 -14.66 -7.11
C VAL A 99 9.26 -14.03 -5.76
N ASP A 100 10.34 -13.25 -5.69
CA ASP A 100 10.70 -12.49 -4.47
C ASP A 100 9.54 -11.60 -4.02
N ALA A 101 8.95 -11.95 -2.89
CA ALA A 101 7.76 -11.26 -2.38
C ALA A 101 8.08 -9.87 -1.83
N MET A 102 9.31 -9.63 -1.37
CA MET A 102 9.64 -8.35 -0.74
C MET A 102 9.78 -7.24 -1.76
N SER A 103 10.39 -7.51 -2.89
CA SER A 103 10.50 -6.55 -3.99
C SER A 103 9.13 -6.26 -4.60
N VAL A 104 8.30 -7.30 -4.82
CA VAL A 104 6.92 -7.11 -5.28
C VAL A 104 6.14 -6.25 -4.27
N THR A 105 6.13 -6.62 -2.98
CA THR A 105 5.42 -5.89 -1.93
C THR A 105 5.89 -4.43 -1.85
N LYS A 106 7.20 -4.18 -1.96
CA LYS A 106 7.75 -2.83 -1.97
C LYS A 106 7.13 -2.01 -3.11
N ILE A 107 7.16 -2.52 -4.34
CA ILE A 107 6.73 -1.77 -5.53
C ILE A 107 5.20 -1.62 -5.58
N ARG A 108 4.44 -2.72 -5.37
CA ARG A 108 2.98 -2.69 -5.53
C ARG A 108 2.28 -1.85 -4.47
N THR A 109 2.83 -1.74 -3.22
CA THR A 109 2.21 -0.98 -2.13
C THR A 109 2.24 0.53 -2.42
N GLY A 110 3.35 1.06 -2.95
CA GLY A 110 3.39 2.44 -3.43
C GLY A 110 2.45 2.65 -4.62
N ALA A 111 2.36 1.67 -5.52
CA ALA A 111 1.51 1.76 -6.70
C ALA A 111 0.02 1.79 -6.34
N VAL A 112 -0.46 0.93 -5.41
CA VAL A 112 -1.88 0.95 -4.99
C VAL A 112 -2.26 2.27 -4.33
N SER A 113 -1.37 2.85 -3.50
CA SER A 113 -1.57 4.17 -2.90
C SER A 113 -1.62 5.29 -3.96
N ALA A 114 -0.81 5.18 -5.01
CA ALA A 114 -0.83 6.15 -6.11
C ALA A 114 -2.13 6.05 -6.92
N VAL A 115 -2.63 4.83 -7.22
CA VAL A 115 -3.93 4.61 -7.86
C VAL A 115 -5.07 5.17 -7.00
N ALA A 116 -5.04 4.94 -5.69
CA ALA A 116 -6.01 5.52 -4.76
C ALA A 116 -5.98 7.04 -4.77
N SER A 117 -4.79 7.63 -4.78
CA SER A 117 -4.62 9.08 -4.84
C SER A 117 -5.15 9.67 -6.16
N GLN A 118 -4.96 8.99 -7.30
CA GLN A 118 -5.53 9.43 -8.59
C GLN A 118 -7.07 9.45 -8.57
N ALA A 119 -7.68 8.51 -7.84
CA ALA A 119 -9.14 8.40 -7.73
C ALA A 119 -9.74 9.31 -6.64
N LEU A 120 -9.04 9.53 -5.53
CA LEU A 120 -9.58 10.13 -4.31
C LEU A 120 -8.96 11.49 -3.94
N ALA A 121 -7.78 11.86 -4.43
CA ALA A 121 -7.22 13.19 -4.20
C ALA A 121 -7.88 14.25 -5.07
N ARG A 122 -7.63 15.52 -4.75
CA ARG A 122 -8.03 16.63 -5.62
C ARG A 122 -7.29 16.55 -6.96
N LYS A 123 -7.95 16.92 -8.04
CA LYS A 123 -7.37 16.82 -9.41
C LYS A 123 -6.12 17.69 -9.62
N ASN A 124 -5.96 18.73 -8.82
CA ASN A 124 -4.82 19.63 -8.87
C ASN A 124 -3.75 19.34 -7.79
N ALA A 125 -3.78 18.16 -7.17
CA ALA A 125 -2.81 17.74 -6.16
C ALA A 125 -1.39 17.72 -6.74
N LYS A 126 -0.45 18.39 -6.04
CA LYS A 126 0.96 18.53 -6.45
C LYS A 126 1.96 18.43 -5.31
N THR A 127 1.46 18.37 -4.07
CA THR A 127 2.30 18.34 -2.87
C THR A 127 2.05 17.06 -2.09
N LEU A 128 3.13 16.34 -1.79
CA LEU A 128 3.13 15.07 -1.10
C LEU A 128 3.82 15.18 0.26
N ALA A 129 3.24 14.59 1.30
CA ALA A 129 3.95 14.32 2.55
C ALA A 129 4.09 12.81 2.75
N ILE A 130 5.29 12.36 3.13
CA ILE A 130 5.57 10.96 3.47
C ILE A 130 6.02 10.89 4.93
N LEU A 131 5.27 10.15 5.73
CA LEU A 131 5.54 9.88 7.13
C LEU A 131 6.03 8.43 7.28
N GLY A 132 7.33 8.27 7.57
CA GLY A 132 8.04 7.00 7.48
C GLY A 132 8.90 6.91 6.21
N CYS A 133 10.22 7.06 6.37
CA CYS A 133 11.15 7.21 5.24
C CYS A 133 11.98 5.94 4.96
N GLY A 134 11.45 4.77 5.34
CA GLY A 134 12.04 3.47 5.05
C GLY A 134 11.75 2.99 3.62
N ALA A 135 11.79 1.67 3.41
CA ALA A 135 11.57 1.04 2.11
C ALA A 135 10.22 1.43 1.48
N GLN A 136 9.15 1.52 2.28
CA GLN A 136 7.84 1.94 1.81
C GLN A 136 7.78 3.44 1.49
N GLY A 137 8.47 4.30 2.25
CA GLY A 137 8.58 5.72 1.94
C GLY A 137 9.19 5.96 0.56
N HIS A 138 10.28 5.26 0.23
CA HIS A 138 10.90 5.33 -1.10
C HIS A 138 9.97 4.80 -2.20
N SER A 139 9.28 3.69 -1.97
CA SER A 139 8.32 3.13 -2.93
C SER A 139 7.16 4.09 -3.22
N HIS A 140 6.62 4.71 -2.17
CA HIS A 140 5.55 5.71 -2.33
C HIS A 140 6.05 6.94 -3.09
N LEU A 141 7.28 7.41 -2.82
CA LEU A 141 7.88 8.49 -3.60
C LEU A 141 7.97 8.13 -5.09
N ASP A 142 8.47 6.93 -5.41
CA ASP A 142 8.62 6.47 -6.79
C ASP A 142 7.26 6.39 -7.52
N ALA A 143 6.27 5.76 -6.89
CA ALA A 143 4.94 5.59 -7.48
C ALA A 143 4.18 6.91 -7.61
N MET A 144 4.27 7.79 -6.61
CA MET A 144 3.61 9.11 -6.65
C MET A 144 4.27 10.05 -7.66
N ALA A 145 5.61 10.00 -7.81
CA ALA A 145 6.31 10.77 -8.84
C ALA A 145 5.93 10.32 -10.25
N GLU A 146 5.69 9.02 -10.46
CA GLU A 146 5.18 8.48 -11.73
C GLU A 146 3.72 8.92 -12.01
N ALA A 147 2.88 8.92 -10.97
CA ALA A 147 1.44 9.15 -11.09
C ALA A 147 1.04 10.63 -11.16
N PHE A 148 1.87 11.54 -10.63
CA PHE A 148 1.55 12.97 -10.44
C PHE A 148 2.70 13.86 -10.87
N GLY A 149 2.37 15.06 -11.38
CA GLY A 149 3.33 16.15 -11.58
C GLY A 149 3.65 16.85 -10.25
N LEU A 150 4.30 16.15 -9.33
CA LEU A 150 4.64 16.67 -8.01
C LEU A 150 5.61 17.85 -8.11
N THR A 151 5.37 18.89 -7.33
CA THR A 151 6.25 20.05 -7.21
C THR A 151 7.00 20.09 -5.89
N GLN A 152 6.46 19.43 -4.86
CA GLN A 152 7.04 19.44 -3.52
C GLN A 152 6.77 18.11 -2.80
N VAL A 153 7.80 17.60 -2.13
CA VAL A 153 7.71 16.45 -1.21
C VAL A 153 8.20 16.90 0.17
N TYR A 154 7.39 16.68 1.19
CA TYR A 154 7.73 16.82 2.59
C TYR A 154 7.95 15.45 3.18
N THR A 155 9.01 15.28 3.97
CA THR A 155 9.34 13.97 4.56
C THR A 155 9.50 14.12 6.06
N TRP A 156 9.02 13.13 6.80
CA TRP A 156 9.21 13.03 8.23
C TRP A 156 9.45 11.57 8.64
N ASP A 157 10.36 11.38 9.54
CA ASP A 157 10.66 10.09 10.19
C ASP A 157 11.09 10.33 11.64
N ALA A 158 10.91 9.34 12.50
CA ALA A 158 11.47 9.35 13.86
C ALA A 158 13.01 9.41 13.86
N TYR A 159 13.64 8.99 12.75
CA TYR A 159 15.07 9.11 12.48
C TYR A 159 15.32 10.21 11.44
N PRO A 160 15.78 11.41 11.85
CA PRO A 160 15.93 12.56 10.94
C PRO A 160 16.74 12.28 9.68
N GLN A 161 17.79 11.45 9.79
CA GLN A 161 18.63 11.08 8.65
C GLN A 161 17.85 10.31 7.56
N ALA A 162 16.83 9.52 7.95
CA ALA A 162 15.98 8.83 6.99
C ALA A 162 15.09 9.85 6.25
N ALA A 163 14.56 10.84 6.96
CA ALA A 163 13.78 11.92 6.35
C ALA A 163 14.63 12.76 5.38
N GLU A 164 15.86 13.12 5.77
CA GLU A 164 16.81 13.81 4.90
C GLU A 164 17.16 12.99 3.64
N GLY A 165 17.38 11.68 3.80
CA GLY A 165 17.66 10.76 2.70
C GLY A 165 16.52 10.70 1.68
N LEU A 166 15.27 10.62 2.15
CA LEU A 166 14.11 10.59 1.26
C LEU A 166 13.84 11.96 0.61
N ALA A 167 14.05 13.06 1.32
CA ALA A 167 13.96 14.40 0.75
C ALA A 167 14.99 14.60 -0.37
N LYS A 168 16.22 14.08 -0.19
CA LYS A 168 17.23 14.07 -1.24
C LYS A 168 16.82 13.21 -2.43
N ALA A 169 16.27 12.02 -2.19
CA ALA A 169 15.77 11.17 -3.27
C ALA A 169 14.66 11.85 -4.11
N ALA A 170 13.84 12.71 -3.51
CA ALA A 170 12.89 13.55 -4.25
C ALA A 170 13.62 14.60 -5.11
N GLN A 171 14.68 15.23 -4.59
CA GLN A 171 15.50 16.20 -5.34
C GLN A 171 16.22 15.53 -6.53
N ASP A 172 16.68 14.30 -6.36
CA ASP A 172 17.30 13.51 -7.43
C ASP A 172 16.30 13.19 -8.58
N LYS A 173 14.99 13.31 -8.31
CA LYS A 173 13.89 13.24 -9.29
C LYS A 173 13.40 14.61 -9.78
N GLU A 174 14.17 15.66 -9.54
CA GLU A 174 13.83 17.05 -9.89
C GLU A 174 12.56 17.59 -9.19
N ILE A 175 12.17 16.99 -8.06
CA ILE A 175 11.05 17.43 -7.21
C ILE A 175 11.63 18.10 -5.97
N ALA A 176 11.13 19.27 -5.58
CA ALA A 176 11.60 19.92 -4.37
C ALA A 176 11.35 19.02 -3.14
N GLY A 177 12.40 18.63 -2.42
CA GLY A 177 12.38 17.76 -1.24
C GLY A 177 12.73 18.55 0.03
N LYS A 178 11.93 18.39 1.09
CA LYS A 178 12.17 19.00 2.39
C LYS A 178 11.93 18.01 3.52
N ALA A 179 12.99 17.72 4.29
CA ALA A 179 12.85 17.02 5.58
C ALA A 179 12.27 18.00 6.63
N CYS A 180 11.30 17.54 7.39
CA CYS A 180 10.58 18.28 8.40
C CYS A 180 10.91 17.75 9.80
N GLU A 181 10.95 18.63 10.80
CA GLU A 181 11.24 18.26 12.19
C GLU A 181 10.04 17.60 12.87
N THR A 182 8.82 17.92 12.43
CA THR A 182 7.57 17.42 13.02
C THR A 182 6.60 16.94 11.94
N VAL A 183 5.73 15.96 12.31
CA VAL A 183 4.62 15.53 11.45
C VAL A 183 3.74 16.70 11.05
N LYS A 184 3.40 17.58 12.03
CA LYS A 184 2.56 18.75 11.77
C LYS A 184 3.15 19.64 10.66
N GLU A 185 4.46 19.89 10.70
CA GLU A 185 5.14 20.67 9.66
C GLU A 185 5.05 19.97 8.30
N ALA A 186 5.30 18.65 8.26
CA ALA A 186 5.30 17.89 7.01
C ALA A 186 3.94 17.91 6.31
N VAL A 187 2.83 17.83 7.06
CA VAL A 187 1.49 17.68 6.48
C VAL A 187 0.74 18.98 6.26
N ALA A 188 1.18 20.08 6.87
CA ALA A 188 0.44 21.36 6.87
C ALA A 188 0.09 21.90 5.48
N ASN A 189 0.92 21.61 4.46
CA ASN A 189 0.73 22.07 3.09
C ASN A 189 0.56 20.93 2.09
N ALA A 190 0.42 19.67 2.54
CA ALA A 190 0.32 18.53 1.66
C ALA A 190 -1.08 18.38 1.07
N ASP A 191 -1.16 18.05 -0.23
CA ASP A 191 -2.38 17.60 -0.90
C ASP A 191 -2.64 16.12 -0.63
N ILE A 192 -1.55 15.34 -0.60
CA ILE A 192 -1.53 13.90 -0.38
C ILE A 192 -0.59 13.62 0.79
N VAL A 193 -1.01 12.77 1.71
CA VAL A 193 -0.21 12.27 2.83
C VAL A 193 -0.16 10.76 2.76
N CYS A 194 1.04 10.17 2.91
CA CYS A 194 1.21 8.72 3.05
C CYS A 194 1.78 8.43 4.44
N THR A 195 1.06 7.64 5.27
CA THR A 195 1.58 7.11 6.53
C THR A 195 2.06 5.69 6.30
N VAL A 196 3.36 5.46 6.45
CA VAL A 196 4.01 4.18 6.15
C VAL A 196 4.99 3.79 7.27
N THR A 197 4.57 4.00 8.52
CA THR A 197 5.39 3.74 9.70
C THR A 197 4.96 2.46 10.43
N PRO A 198 5.83 1.86 11.24
CA PRO A 198 5.47 0.76 12.13
C PRO A 198 4.82 1.26 13.44
N SER A 199 4.24 2.44 13.47
CA SER A 199 3.65 3.00 14.68
C SER A 199 2.44 2.18 15.13
N LYS A 200 2.29 2.06 16.45
CA LYS A 200 1.13 1.43 17.10
C LYS A 200 0.18 2.44 17.72
N VAL A 201 0.53 3.71 17.61
CA VAL A 201 -0.23 4.83 18.17
C VAL A 201 -0.35 5.93 17.13
N PRO A 202 -1.39 6.78 17.20
CA PRO A 202 -1.59 7.83 16.22
C PRO A 202 -0.39 8.77 16.09
N ILE A 203 0.06 8.96 14.86
CA ILE A 203 1.11 9.93 14.49
C ILE A 203 0.55 11.08 13.66
N LEU A 204 -0.61 10.88 13.03
CA LEU A 204 -1.26 11.88 12.20
C LEU A 204 -2.58 12.32 12.84
N LYS A 205 -2.76 13.64 13.01
CA LYS A 205 -3.96 14.25 13.58
C LYS A 205 -4.73 15.06 12.57
N LYS A 206 -6.07 15.00 12.64
CA LYS A 206 -6.96 15.77 11.77
C LYS A 206 -6.67 17.28 11.81
N GLU A 207 -6.44 17.85 12.98
CA GLU A 207 -6.21 19.30 13.18
C GLU A 207 -4.98 19.85 12.46
N TRP A 208 -4.07 18.98 11.99
CA TRP A 208 -2.86 19.36 11.26
C TRP A 208 -3.06 19.38 9.75
N LEU A 209 -4.15 18.76 9.27
CA LEU A 209 -4.46 18.68 7.86
C LEU A 209 -5.28 19.87 7.39
N ARG A 210 -5.04 20.28 6.17
CA ARG A 210 -5.90 21.26 5.50
C ARG A 210 -7.13 20.57 4.89
N PRO A 211 -8.24 21.32 4.67
CA PRO A 211 -9.36 20.82 3.91
C PRO A 211 -8.91 20.28 2.54
N GLY A 212 -9.51 19.19 2.11
CA GLY A 212 -9.25 18.56 0.82
C GLY A 212 -8.02 17.65 0.76
N THR A 213 -7.30 17.43 1.86
CA THR A 213 -6.19 16.47 1.90
C THR A 213 -6.70 15.05 1.64
N HIS A 214 -5.91 14.27 0.89
CA HIS A 214 -6.05 12.83 0.75
C HIS A 214 -4.98 12.12 1.59
N VAL A 215 -5.36 11.07 2.31
CA VAL A 215 -4.46 10.27 3.15
C VAL A 215 -4.45 8.82 2.69
N ASN A 216 -3.28 8.28 2.41
CA ASN A 216 -3.05 6.85 2.29
C ASN A 216 -2.52 6.33 3.64
N ALA A 217 -3.33 5.56 4.36
CA ALA A 217 -2.96 4.87 5.59
C ALA A 217 -2.48 3.47 5.25
N VAL A 218 -1.22 3.16 5.54
CA VAL A 218 -0.55 1.97 4.99
C VAL A 218 0.21 1.19 6.05
N GLY A 219 0.74 1.87 7.07
CA GLY A 219 1.68 1.25 7.99
C GLY A 219 1.03 0.34 9.04
N ALA A 220 -0.23 0.58 9.39
CA ALA A 220 -0.96 -0.16 10.40
C ALA A 220 -1.83 -1.27 9.78
N CYS A 221 -1.32 -2.51 9.75
CA CYS A 221 -2.01 -3.67 9.19
C CYS A 221 -2.45 -4.69 10.27
N ALA A 222 -2.71 -4.23 11.49
CA ALA A 222 -3.20 -5.07 12.58
C ALA A 222 -4.28 -4.34 13.38
N PRO A 223 -5.32 -5.04 13.89
CA PRO A 223 -6.49 -4.40 14.50
C PRO A 223 -6.20 -3.68 15.83
N ALA A 224 -4.99 -3.82 16.38
CA ALA A 224 -4.52 -3.13 17.57
C ALA A 224 -3.59 -1.94 17.30
N ASP A 225 -3.12 -1.78 16.07
CA ASP A 225 -2.14 -0.76 15.68
C ASP A 225 -2.83 0.34 14.85
N ARG A 226 -2.41 1.60 15.01
CA ARG A 226 -2.96 2.70 14.22
C ARG A 226 -1.96 3.84 14.02
N GLU A 227 -2.08 4.54 12.89
CA GLU A 227 -1.32 5.74 12.57
C GLU A 227 -2.17 7.01 12.63
N LEU A 228 -3.50 6.90 12.46
CA LEU A 228 -4.45 8.00 12.43
C LEU A 228 -5.11 8.22 13.79
N ASP A 229 -5.38 9.47 14.15
CA ASP A 229 -6.24 9.74 15.30
C ASP A 229 -7.72 9.50 15.00
N SER A 230 -8.53 9.32 16.04
CA SER A 230 -9.96 9.01 15.91
C SER A 230 -10.75 10.16 15.27
N GLU A 231 -10.31 11.40 15.45
CA GLU A 231 -10.93 12.56 14.82
C GLU A 231 -10.70 12.60 13.31
N LEU A 232 -9.53 12.17 12.84
CA LEU A 232 -9.22 12.07 11.41
C LEU A 232 -10.05 10.94 10.77
N ALA A 233 -10.05 9.77 11.38
CA ALA A 233 -10.85 8.66 10.88
C ALA A 233 -12.34 9.04 10.79
N ALA A 234 -12.92 9.61 11.87
CA ALA A 234 -14.34 9.99 11.91
C ALA A 234 -14.67 11.20 11.01
N GLY A 235 -13.72 12.08 10.78
CA GLY A 235 -13.93 13.30 10.01
C GLY A 235 -13.55 13.19 8.54
N SER A 236 -13.29 12.00 8.04
CA SER A 236 -12.90 11.73 6.66
C SER A 236 -13.92 10.84 5.95
N ARG A 237 -13.86 10.81 4.64
CA ARG A 237 -14.53 9.79 3.84
C ARG A 237 -13.58 8.61 3.71
N PHE A 238 -13.93 7.48 4.34
CA PHE A 238 -13.01 6.36 4.56
C PHE A 238 -13.23 5.23 3.56
N PHE A 239 -12.20 4.92 2.78
CA PHE A 239 -12.17 3.85 1.79
C PHE A 239 -11.12 2.81 2.18
N GLY A 240 -11.23 1.61 1.63
CA GLY A 240 -10.22 0.57 1.77
C GLY A 240 -9.94 -0.18 0.47
N ASP A 241 -8.92 -1.00 0.48
CA ASP A 241 -8.62 -1.93 -0.61
C ASP A 241 -9.65 -3.08 -0.65
N ASN A 242 -9.96 -3.69 0.48
CA ASN A 242 -10.94 -4.75 0.62
C ASN A 242 -11.77 -4.57 1.89
N ARG A 243 -13.10 -4.73 1.78
CA ARG A 243 -14.02 -4.52 2.92
C ARG A 243 -13.74 -5.48 4.06
N GLU A 244 -13.54 -6.75 3.76
CA GLU A 244 -13.31 -7.77 4.79
C GLU A 244 -12.01 -7.50 5.57
N SER A 245 -10.94 -7.10 4.87
CA SER A 245 -9.68 -6.72 5.49
C SER A 245 -9.85 -5.50 6.39
N VAL A 246 -10.54 -4.44 5.96
CA VAL A 246 -10.80 -3.25 6.80
C VAL A 246 -11.51 -3.63 8.10
N PHE A 247 -12.56 -4.46 8.02
CA PHE A 247 -13.36 -4.85 9.20
C PHE A 247 -12.71 -5.90 10.11
N HIS A 248 -11.55 -6.47 9.72
CA HIS A 248 -10.83 -7.46 10.52
C HIS A 248 -9.41 -7.02 10.91
N GLU A 249 -8.77 -6.19 10.09
CA GLU A 249 -7.33 -5.94 10.21
C GLU A 249 -6.97 -4.46 10.40
N SER A 250 -7.85 -3.49 10.04
CA SER A 250 -7.56 -2.07 10.16
C SER A 250 -7.78 -1.54 11.58
N GLY A 251 -6.70 -1.27 12.30
CA GLY A 251 -6.80 -0.57 13.58
C GLY A 251 -7.19 0.90 13.42
N ASP A 252 -6.81 1.55 12.31
CA ASP A 252 -7.20 2.92 11.97
C ASP A 252 -8.72 3.07 11.80
N PHE A 253 -9.42 2.01 11.39
CA PHE A 253 -10.88 1.98 11.30
C PHE A 253 -11.55 1.41 12.54
N LEU A 254 -11.07 0.27 13.05
CA LEU A 254 -11.72 -0.49 14.12
C LEU A 254 -11.63 0.16 15.49
N ILE A 255 -10.51 0.83 15.81
CA ILE A 255 -10.32 1.44 17.12
C ILE A 255 -11.27 2.62 17.30
N PRO A 256 -11.36 3.61 16.39
CA PRO A 256 -12.32 4.71 16.51
C PRO A 256 -13.78 4.23 16.51
N MET A 257 -14.11 3.17 15.76
CA MET A 257 -15.44 2.56 15.78
C MET A 257 -15.76 1.98 17.18
N LYS A 258 -14.81 1.29 17.81
CA LYS A 258 -14.96 0.78 19.20
C LYS A 258 -15.03 1.90 20.24
N GLU A 259 -14.37 3.03 19.99
CA GLU A 259 -14.44 4.25 20.80
C GLU A 259 -15.80 4.97 20.66
N GLY A 260 -16.67 4.52 19.74
CA GLY A 260 -17.99 5.09 19.52
C GLY A 260 -18.01 6.33 18.63
N CYS A 261 -16.93 6.61 17.88
CA CYS A 261 -16.85 7.77 17.01
C CYS A 261 -17.76 7.62 15.78
N TYR A 262 -18.02 6.38 15.33
CA TYR A 262 -18.91 6.05 14.20
C TYR A 262 -19.33 4.58 14.22
N THR A 263 -20.24 4.20 13.32
CA THR A 263 -20.66 2.82 13.06
C THR A 263 -20.06 2.30 11.76
N GLU A 264 -20.33 1.05 11.40
CA GLU A 264 -19.89 0.45 10.13
C GLU A 264 -20.33 1.25 8.89
N GLU A 265 -21.43 2.01 8.97
CA GLU A 265 -21.95 2.84 7.88
C GLU A 265 -21.00 3.98 7.48
N HIS A 266 -20.01 4.30 8.31
CA HIS A 266 -18.97 5.28 8.00
C HIS A 266 -18.04 4.82 6.87
N TYR A 267 -17.93 3.50 6.65
CA TYR A 267 -17.13 2.94 5.57
C TYR A 267 -17.75 3.30 4.21
N ALA A 268 -17.04 4.11 3.43
CA ALA A 268 -17.55 4.63 2.17
C ALA A 268 -17.51 3.62 1.01
N GLY A 269 -16.67 2.58 1.11
CA GLY A 269 -16.57 1.54 0.08
C GLY A 269 -15.14 1.16 -0.28
N THR A 270 -14.99 0.30 -1.28
CA THR A 270 -13.67 -0.13 -1.77
C THR A 270 -13.16 0.80 -2.88
N LEU A 271 -11.83 0.88 -3.01
CA LEU A 271 -11.21 1.60 -4.13
C LEU A 271 -11.64 1.00 -5.48
N GLY A 272 -11.76 -0.32 -5.59
CA GLY A 272 -12.21 -0.98 -6.82
C GLY A 272 -13.61 -0.54 -7.25
N ASP A 273 -14.55 -0.35 -6.31
CA ASP A 273 -15.88 0.19 -6.64
C ASP A 273 -15.82 1.64 -7.13
N VAL A 274 -14.92 2.45 -6.58
CA VAL A 274 -14.68 3.83 -7.07
C VAL A 274 -14.11 3.81 -8.49
N LEU A 275 -13.12 2.96 -8.76
CA LEU A 275 -12.50 2.82 -10.08
C LEU A 275 -13.49 2.33 -11.16
N LEU A 276 -14.48 1.52 -10.77
CA LEU A 276 -15.56 1.07 -11.65
C LEU A 276 -16.72 2.07 -11.78
N GLY A 277 -16.68 3.19 -11.05
CA GLY A 277 -17.78 4.16 -11.02
C GLY A 277 -19.05 3.66 -10.29
N LYS A 278 -18.95 2.53 -9.58
CA LYS A 278 -20.05 1.97 -8.76
C LYS A 278 -20.22 2.73 -7.44
N GLN A 279 -19.16 3.35 -6.96
CA GLN A 279 -19.12 4.15 -5.74
C GLN A 279 -18.54 5.53 -6.04
N THR A 280 -19.17 6.58 -5.51
CA THR A 280 -18.62 7.93 -5.59
C THR A 280 -17.41 8.05 -4.70
N GLY A 281 -16.27 8.48 -5.26
CA GLY A 281 -15.06 8.78 -4.53
C GLY A 281 -15.17 10.09 -3.74
N ARG A 282 -14.30 11.06 -3.99
CA ARG A 282 -14.36 12.42 -3.41
C ARG A 282 -15.61 13.16 -3.88
N THR A 283 -16.30 13.85 -2.95
CA THR A 283 -17.54 14.60 -3.23
C THR A 283 -17.36 16.12 -3.21
N SER A 284 -16.29 16.63 -2.58
CA SER A 284 -15.96 18.06 -2.58
C SER A 284 -14.46 18.31 -2.46
N ASP A 285 -14.01 19.51 -2.82
CA ASP A 285 -12.60 19.92 -2.68
C ASP A 285 -12.16 20.13 -1.22
N GLU A 286 -13.10 20.21 -0.29
CA GLU A 286 -12.85 20.43 1.14
C GLU A 286 -12.83 19.12 1.94
N GLU A 287 -13.43 18.05 1.38
CA GLU A 287 -13.52 16.75 2.02
C GLU A 287 -12.13 16.13 2.22
N ILE A 288 -11.85 15.63 3.42
CA ILE A 288 -10.68 14.77 3.65
C ILE A 288 -11.06 13.35 3.26
N THR A 289 -10.24 12.69 2.45
CA THR A 289 -10.44 11.29 2.09
C THR A 289 -9.30 10.45 2.67
N VAL A 290 -9.64 9.27 3.19
CA VAL A 290 -8.67 8.25 3.64
C VAL A 290 -8.82 7.02 2.79
N PHE A 291 -7.71 6.48 2.35
CA PHE A 291 -7.60 5.15 1.76
C PHE A 291 -6.74 4.26 2.67
N GLU A 292 -7.32 3.21 3.16
CA GLU A 292 -6.66 2.19 3.98
C GLU A 292 -6.13 1.08 3.08
N ALA A 293 -4.81 0.95 3.02
CA ALA A 293 -4.10 -0.03 2.21
C ALA A 293 -3.55 -1.17 3.07
N LEU A 294 -4.36 -2.17 3.34
CA LEU A 294 -3.97 -3.35 4.13
C LEU A 294 -3.18 -4.37 3.30
N GLY A 295 -3.33 -4.29 1.97
CA GLY A 295 -2.67 -5.15 1.00
C GLY A 295 -3.38 -6.48 0.80
N MET A 296 -3.61 -6.82 -0.45
CA MET A 296 -4.29 -8.03 -0.88
C MET A 296 -3.33 -9.03 -1.51
N ALA A 297 -3.57 -10.33 -1.31
CA ALA A 297 -2.79 -11.39 -1.97
C ALA A 297 -2.88 -11.29 -3.50
N VAL A 298 -4.04 -10.91 -4.02
CA VAL A 298 -4.27 -10.78 -5.46
C VAL A 298 -3.44 -9.68 -6.12
N GLU A 299 -3.04 -8.64 -5.39
CA GLU A 299 -2.09 -7.62 -5.86
C GLU A 299 -0.70 -8.23 -6.11
N ASP A 300 -0.23 -9.05 -5.16
CA ASP A 300 1.06 -9.74 -5.26
C ASP A 300 1.03 -10.79 -6.39
N ILE A 301 -0.07 -11.55 -6.51
CA ILE A 301 -0.27 -12.56 -7.56
C ILE A 301 -0.36 -11.91 -8.94
N ALA A 302 -1.06 -10.78 -9.09
CA ALA A 302 -1.14 -10.06 -10.36
C ALA A 302 0.24 -9.59 -10.86
N CYS A 303 1.10 -9.11 -9.95
CA CYS A 303 2.49 -8.79 -10.28
C CYS A 303 3.29 -10.04 -10.69
N ALA A 304 3.11 -11.17 -10.00
CA ALA A 304 3.75 -12.43 -10.34
C ALA A 304 3.31 -12.95 -11.73
N ILE A 305 2.01 -12.83 -12.05
CA ILE A 305 1.47 -13.16 -13.38
C ILE A 305 2.12 -12.30 -14.45
N TYR A 306 2.19 -10.98 -14.23
CA TYR A 306 2.82 -10.06 -15.16
C TYR A 306 4.27 -10.45 -15.47
N LEU A 307 5.08 -10.69 -14.43
CA LEU A 307 6.48 -11.11 -14.58
C LEU A 307 6.62 -12.45 -15.32
N TYR A 308 5.75 -13.42 -15.00
CA TYR A 308 5.73 -14.72 -15.65
C TYR A 308 5.39 -14.61 -17.14
N GLU A 309 4.36 -13.86 -17.51
CA GLU A 309 3.94 -13.69 -18.90
C GLU A 309 4.99 -12.92 -19.73
N GLN A 310 5.67 -11.94 -19.13
CA GLN A 310 6.80 -11.24 -19.77
C GLN A 310 7.95 -12.21 -20.08
N ALA A 311 8.34 -13.03 -19.12
CA ALA A 311 9.43 -13.99 -19.30
C ALA A 311 9.08 -15.07 -20.34
N LYS A 312 7.84 -15.55 -20.34
CA LYS A 312 7.33 -16.54 -21.32
C LYS A 312 7.32 -15.98 -22.74
N GLY A 313 6.79 -14.76 -22.94
CA GLY A 313 6.76 -14.11 -24.25
C GLY A 313 8.14 -13.70 -24.79
N GLY A 314 9.15 -13.55 -23.92
CA GLY A 314 10.54 -13.32 -24.29
C GLY A 314 11.31 -14.58 -24.69
N SER A 315 10.85 -15.76 -24.24
CA SER A 315 11.46 -17.07 -24.57
C SER A 315 11.04 -17.60 -25.95
N ASP A 316 10.00 -17.03 -26.55
CA ASP A 316 9.47 -17.40 -27.87
C ASP A 316 10.02 -16.49 -29.01
N ARG A 317 11.03 -15.66 -28.71
CA ARG A 317 11.77 -14.82 -29.66
C ARG A 317 13.24 -15.20 -29.67
#